data_1aaaf086a0a21bbd841066e687c10f1d
#
_entry.id   1aaaf086a0a21bbd841066e687c10f1d
#
_cell.length_a   1.000
_cell.length_b   1.000
_cell.length_c   1.000
_cell.angle_alpha   90.00
_cell.angle_beta   90.00
_cell.angle_gamma   90.00
#
_symmetry.space_group_name_H-M   'P 1'
#
loop_
_entity.id
_entity.type
_entity.pdbx_description
1 polymer ?
#
loop_
_entity_poly.entity_id
_entity_poly.type
_entity_poly.pdbx_seq_one_letter_code
_entity_poly.pdbx_strand_id
1 'polypeptide(L)'
;MRLSFLTWRLALLCAAQIVGFGQTTLPTTGQSLAGTWIAQVAPPGGNFIPFGLGTFSPDGSYLGTPTDPSQSNHHGVWLRVGDRKFVLSTMFFTRDEKGAYNGISRTRIAITLAEDMKSYDATVERIIMDTSGRELQVISGIRGHSVRMPVETQQSPVEPERPFTPSLNR
;
A
#
# COMPACT_ATOMS: atom_id res chain seq x y z
N MET A 1 -42.73 62.88 31.78
CA MET A 1 -42.59 61.91 30.70
C MET A 1 -41.29 61.17 30.93
N ARG A 2 -41.38 59.94 31.44
CA ARG A 2 -40.23 59.09 31.67
C ARG A 2 -40.29 57.91 30.63
N LEU A 3 -39.32 57.89 29.70
CA LEU A 3 -39.14 56.73 28.77
C LEU A 3 -38.21 55.69 29.43
N SER A 4 -38.78 54.52 29.67
CA SER A 4 -38.01 53.33 30.12
C SER A 4 -37.41 52.62 28.91
N PHE A 5 -36.10 52.56 28.87
CA PHE A 5 -35.41 51.71 27.87
C PHE A 5 -35.35 50.24 28.35
N LEU A 6 -36.04 49.39 27.65
CA LEU A 6 -36.04 47.95 27.87
C LEU A 6 -34.89 47.32 27.06
N THR A 7 -33.82 46.94 27.74
CA THR A 7 -32.64 46.26 27.14
C THR A 7 -32.94 44.80 27.00
N TRP A 8 -33.14 44.35 25.75
CA TRP A 8 -33.25 42.97 25.39
C TRP A 8 -31.85 42.36 25.23
N ARG A 9 -31.42 41.52 26.18
CA ARG A 9 -30.21 40.70 26.05
C ARG A 9 -30.57 39.45 25.26
N LEU A 10 -30.12 39.40 23.98
CA LEU A 10 -30.16 38.21 23.15
C LEU A 10 -28.96 37.30 23.53
N ALA A 11 -29.24 36.23 24.26
CA ALA A 11 -28.25 35.21 24.54
C ALA A 11 -28.11 34.28 23.31
N LEU A 12 -27.03 34.45 22.56
CA LEU A 12 -26.69 33.52 21.45
C LEU A 12 -26.09 32.25 22.05
N LEU A 13 -26.88 31.17 22.10
CA LEU A 13 -26.36 29.83 22.40
C LEU A 13 -25.68 29.29 21.13
N CYS A 14 -24.33 29.36 21.06
CA CYS A 14 -23.56 28.59 20.08
C CYS A 14 -23.50 27.15 20.52
N ALA A 15 -24.38 26.31 19.97
CA ALA A 15 -24.24 24.87 20.05
C ALA A 15 -23.10 24.43 19.12
N ALA A 16 -21.91 24.21 19.68
CA ALA A 16 -20.81 23.56 18.95
C ALA A 16 -21.18 22.10 18.70
N GLN A 17 -21.57 21.79 17.48
CA GLN A 17 -21.72 20.41 17.02
C GLN A 17 -20.29 19.86 16.83
N ILE A 18 -19.82 19.06 17.76
CA ILE A 18 -18.64 18.23 17.60
C ILE A 18 -19.00 17.16 16.57
N VAL A 19 -18.61 17.39 15.30
CA VAL A 19 -18.63 16.36 14.28
C VAL A 19 -17.58 15.35 14.72
N GLY A 20 -18.02 14.30 15.41
CA GLY A 20 -17.19 13.15 15.73
C GLY A 20 -16.71 12.54 14.40
N PHE A 21 -15.43 12.73 14.09
CA PHE A 21 -14.78 11.89 13.08
C PHE A 21 -14.85 10.47 13.62
N GLY A 22 -15.81 9.70 13.11
CA GLY A 22 -15.91 8.28 13.40
C GLY A 22 -14.59 7.62 13.00
N GLN A 23 -13.82 7.20 13.99
CA GLN A 23 -12.70 6.28 13.77
C GLN A 23 -13.31 5.04 13.13
N THR A 24 -13.07 4.89 11.82
CA THR A 24 -13.39 3.67 11.12
C THR A 24 -12.56 2.58 11.77
N THR A 25 -13.17 1.76 12.61
CA THR A 25 -12.55 0.58 13.21
C THR A 25 -11.99 -0.27 12.05
N LEU A 26 -10.67 -0.42 12.03
CA LEU A 26 -10.01 -1.30 11.07
C LEU A 26 -10.62 -2.71 11.19
N PRO A 27 -10.98 -3.35 10.08
CA PRO A 27 -11.66 -4.63 10.13
C PRO A 27 -10.77 -5.70 10.75
N THR A 28 -11.40 -6.50 11.58
CA THR A 28 -10.92 -7.69 12.25
C THR A 28 -10.02 -8.56 11.37
N THR A 29 -8.96 -9.03 11.93
CA THR A 29 -7.84 -9.92 11.55
C THR A 29 -8.13 -11.10 10.60
N GLY A 30 -8.85 -10.98 9.53
CA GLY A 30 -9.11 -12.12 8.63
C GLY A 30 -8.98 -11.80 7.13
N GLN A 31 -9.26 -10.58 6.75
CA GLN A 31 -9.34 -10.19 5.33
C GLN A 31 -8.59 -8.87 5.09
N SER A 32 -7.29 -8.86 5.39
CA SER A 32 -6.46 -7.68 5.26
C SER A 32 -5.38 -7.88 4.20
N LEU A 33 -5.07 -6.81 3.45
CA LEU A 33 -3.89 -6.76 2.60
C LEU A 33 -2.59 -6.62 3.41
N ALA A 34 -2.65 -6.30 4.69
CA ALA A 34 -1.45 -6.10 5.51
C ALA A 34 -0.48 -7.27 5.40
N GLY A 35 0.80 -6.95 5.16
CA GLY A 35 1.87 -7.91 4.90
C GLY A 35 2.65 -7.59 3.63
N THR A 36 3.64 -8.43 3.31
CA THR A 36 4.50 -8.28 2.14
C THR A 36 4.05 -9.21 1.03
N TRP A 37 4.15 -8.72 -0.21
CA TRP A 37 3.68 -9.38 -1.40
C TRP A 37 4.76 -9.35 -2.48
N ILE A 38 4.88 -10.47 -3.21
CA ILE A 38 5.72 -10.59 -4.41
C ILE A 38 4.82 -10.25 -5.60
N ALA A 39 5.15 -9.18 -6.30
CA ALA A 39 4.30 -8.58 -7.32
C ALA A 39 4.79 -8.86 -8.74
N GLN A 40 3.84 -9.12 -9.63
CA GLN A 40 4.00 -9.19 -11.07
C GLN A 40 3.07 -8.19 -11.74
N VAL A 41 3.45 -7.69 -12.90
CA VAL A 41 2.68 -6.75 -13.70
C VAL A 41 2.67 -7.19 -15.17
N ALA A 42 1.55 -6.97 -15.84
CA ALA A 42 1.41 -7.17 -17.27
C ALA A 42 0.95 -5.86 -17.92
N PRO A 43 1.67 -5.33 -18.92
CA PRO A 43 1.19 -4.20 -19.72
C PRO A 43 -0.07 -4.59 -20.48
N PRO A 44 -0.82 -3.63 -21.04
CA PRO A 44 -2.00 -3.93 -21.85
C PRO A 44 -1.66 -4.93 -22.96
N GLY A 45 -2.39 -6.06 -23.00
CA GLY A 45 -2.16 -7.15 -23.97
C GLY A 45 -0.88 -7.98 -23.78
N GLY A 46 -0.05 -7.65 -22.82
CA GLY A 46 1.22 -8.35 -22.56
C GLY A 46 1.12 -9.48 -21.53
N ASN A 47 2.25 -10.16 -21.31
CA ASN A 47 2.42 -11.19 -20.30
C ASN A 47 2.87 -10.61 -18.96
N PHE A 48 2.64 -11.37 -17.87
CA PHE A 48 3.15 -11.02 -16.56
C PHE A 48 4.68 -11.11 -16.50
N ILE A 49 5.29 -10.07 -15.93
CA ILE A 49 6.72 -9.99 -15.65
C ILE A 49 6.92 -9.65 -14.17
N PRO A 50 8.03 -10.04 -13.54
CA PRO A 50 8.36 -9.64 -12.18
C PRO A 50 8.35 -8.12 -12.05
N PHE A 51 7.69 -7.61 -11.00
CA PHE A 51 7.62 -6.17 -10.75
C PHE A 51 8.41 -5.77 -9.50
N GLY A 52 8.33 -6.53 -8.43
CA GLY A 52 9.02 -6.23 -7.19
C GLY A 52 8.31 -6.72 -5.94
N LEU A 53 8.56 -6.03 -4.84
CA LEU A 53 7.92 -6.29 -3.55
C LEU A 53 7.01 -5.14 -3.16
N GLY A 54 5.90 -5.46 -2.50
CA GLY A 54 4.98 -4.48 -1.95
C GLY A 54 4.61 -4.81 -0.51
N THR A 55 4.76 -3.85 0.40
CA THR A 55 4.39 -4.01 1.81
C THR A 55 3.21 -3.09 2.13
N PHE A 56 2.12 -3.69 2.58
CA PHE A 56 0.94 -3.01 3.08
C PHE A 56 0.99 -2.99 4.60
N SER A 57 1.05 -1.82 5.20
CA SER A 57 1.04 -1.65 6.66
C SER A 57 -0.39 -1.53 7.19
N PRO A 58 -0.67 -2.02 8.41
CA PRO A 58 -2.03 -1.97 8.97
C PRO A 58 -2.61 -0.55 9.14
N ASP A 59 -1.76 0.46 9.17
CA ASP A 59 -2.14 1.88 9.27
C ASP A 59 -2.63 2.49 7.94
N GLY A 60 -2.67 1.71 6.85
CA GLY A 60 -3.06 2.17 5.53
C GLY A 60 -1.91 2.70 4.67
N SER A 61 -0.67 2.67 5.17
CA SER A 61 0.50 3.03 4.36
C SER A 61 0.96 1.87 3.48
N TYR A 62 1.65 2.20 2.38
CA TYR A 62 2.21 1.25 1.43
C TYR A 62 3.62 1.65 1.02
N LEU A 63 4.50 0.67 0.95
CA LEU A 63 5.84 0.79 0.38
C LEU A 63 6.05 -0.30 -0.67
N GLY A 64 6.40 0.11 -1.89
CA GLY A 64 6.75 -0.78 -2.99
C GLY A 64 8.21 -0.60 -3.40
N THR A 65 8.89 -1.70 -3.68
CA THR A 65 10.26 -1.71 -4.19
C THR A 65 10.25 -2.38 -5.56
N PRO A 66 10.32 -1.60 -6.67
CA PRO A 66 10.32 -2.15 -8.02
C PRO A 66 11.66 -2.82 -8.36
N THR A 67 11.64 -3.76 -9.31
CA THR A 67 12.86 -4.33 -9.91
C THR A 67 13.47 -3.41 -10.96
N ASP A 68 12.69 -2.46 -11.49
CA ASP A 68 13.13 -1.49 -12.50
C ASP A 68 13.93 -0.36 -11.86
N PRO A 69 15.24 -0.22 -12.15
CA PRO A 69 16.09 0.81 -11.55
C PRO A 69 15.74 2.24 -12.01
N SER A 70 14.96 2.39 -13.08
CA SER A 70 14.46 3.70 -13.52
C SER A 70 13.36 4.27 -12.62
N GLN A 71 12.89 3.49 -11.63
CA GLN A 71 11.85 3.87 -10.68
C GLN A 71 12.44 3.96 -9.27
N SER A 72 12.03 4.96 -8.50
CA SER A 72 12.26 4.96 -7.06
C SER A 72 11.34 3.96 -6.35
N ASN A 73 11.51 3.77 -5.05
CA ASN A 73 10.49 3.13 -4.24
C ASN A 73 9.14 3.85 -4.40
N HIS A 74 8.08 3.06 -4.37
CA HIS A 74 6.70 3.53 -4.46
C HIS A 74 6.17 3.80 -3.07
N HIS A 75 5.75 5.01 -2.80
CA HIS A 75 5.07 5.38 -1.57
C HIS A 75 3.58 5.53 -1.85
N GLY A 76 2.75 5.04 -0.94
CA GLY A 76 1.32 5.06 -1.18
C GLY A 76 0.45 4.90 0.06
N VAL A 77 -0.85 5.00 -0.20
CA VAL A 77 -1.89 4.77 0.80
C VAL A 77 -2.95 3.83 0.23
N TRP A 78 -3.46 2.96 1.08
CA TRP A 78 -4.48 2.01 0.70
C TRP A 78 -5.64 2.00 1.68
N LEU A 79 -6.80 1.58 1.19
CA LEU A 79 -7.98 1.39 2.04
C LEU A 79 -8.86 0.26 1.49
N ARG A 80 -9.64 -0.33 2.37
CA ARG A 80 -10.68 -1.31 2.02
C ARG A 80 -11.92 -0.58 1.53
N VAL A 81 -12.48 -1.02 0.40
CA VAL A 81 -13.69 -0.44 -0.20
C VAL A 81 -14.86 -1.44 -0.30
N GLY A 82 -14.62 -2.69 0.05
CA GLY A 82 -15.67 -3.74 0.02
C GLY A 82 -15.15 -5.07 0.56
N ASP A 83 -15.98 -6.11 0.41
CA ASP A 83 -15.54 -7.46 0.72
C ASP A 83 -14.42 -7.85 -0.22
N ARG A 84 -13.24 -8.18 0.33
CA ARG A 84 -12.00 -8.51 -0.41
C ARG A 84 -11.59 -7.48 -1.49
N LYS A 85 -12.17 -6.26 -1.47
CA LYS A 85 -11.88 -5.19 -2.42
C LYS A 85 -11.15 -4.04 -1.74
N PHE A 86 -10.08 -3.61 -2.37
CA PHE A 86 -9.22 -2.53 -1.86
C PHE A 86 -8.82 -1.58 -2.99
N VAL A 87 -8.46 -0.37 -2.62
CA VAL A 87 -7.84 0.60 -3.52
C VAL A 87 -6.51 1.02 -2.95
N LEU A 88 -5.53 1.22 -3.84
CA LEU A 88 -4.20 1.69 -3.52
C LEU A 88 -3.85 2.84 -4.47
N SER A 89 -3.36 3.93 -3.93
CA SER A 89 -2.75 5.00 -4.70
C SER A 89 -1.27 5.08 -4.35
N THR A 90 -0.39 5.09 -5.37
CA THR A 90 1.05 5.25 -5.15
C THR A 90 1.62 6.37 -5.98
N MET A 91 2.77 6.86 -5.55
CA MET A 91 3.57 7.83 -6.26
C MET A 91 5.04 7.43 -6.18
N PHE A 92 5.80 7.66 -7.25
CA PHE A 92 7.23 7.39 -7.32
C PHE A 92 7.90 8.29 -8.34
N PHE A 93 9.20 8.50 -8.18
CA PHE A 93 10.03 9.26 -9.11
C PHE A 93 10.52 8.36 -10.23
N THR A 94 10.60 8.92 -11.45
CA THR A 94 11.20 8.25 -12.59
C THR A 94 12.55 8.87 -12.94
N ARG A 95 13.43 8.07 -13.55
CA ARG A 95 14.76 8.46 -14.00
C ARG A 95 14.95 8.11 -15.46
N ASP A 96 15.75 8.89 -16.15
CA ASP A 96 16.18 8.59 -17.51
C ASP A 96 17.29 7.49 -17.52
N GLU A 97 17.74 7.13 -18.73
CA GLU A 97 18.81 6.12 -18.92
C GLU A 97 20.14 6.50 -18.26
N LYS A 98 20.36 7.77 -17.93
CA LYS A 98 21.54 8.28 -17.24
C LYS A 98 21.34 8.32 -15.71
N GLY A 99 20.17 7.91 -15.22
CA GLY A 99 19.80 7.94 -13.80
C GLY A 99 19.34 9.31 -13.30
N ALA A 100 19.21 10.32 -14.17
CA ALA A 100 18.74 11.64 -13.78
C ALA A 100 17.20 11.64 -13.60
N TYR A 101 16.72 12.38 -12.62
CA TYR A 101 15.29 12.58 -12.40
C TYR A 101 14.63 13.20 -13.63
N ASN A 102 13.59 12.56 -14.15
CA ASN A 102 12.90 13.01 -15.36
C ASN A 102 11.37 13.16 -15.18
N GLY A 103 10.83 12.83 -14.01
CA GLY A 103 9.40 13.01 -13.74
C GLY A 103 8.86 12.18 -12.59
N ILE A 104 7.55 12.19 -12.47
CA ILE A 104 6.78 11.50 -11.45
C ILE A 104 5.79 10.55 -12.13
N SER A 105 5.56 9.40 -11.55
CA SER A 105 4.43 8.55 -11.88
C SER A 105 3.51 8.40 -10.67
N ARG A 106 2.21 8.50 -10.92
CA ARG A 106 1.16 8.17 -9.96
C ARG A 106 0.39 6.95 -10.47
N THR A 107 0.07 6.00 -9.59
CA THR A 107 -0.80 4.88 -9.95
C THR A 107 -2.06 4.86 -9.12
N ARG A 108 -3.14 4.41 -9.75
CA ARG A 108 -4.41 4.06 -9.10
C ARG A 108 -4.63 2.58 -9.33
N ILE A 109 -4.83 1.83 -8.26
CA ILE A 109 -4.85 0.38 -8.30
C ILE A 109 -6.12 -0.11 -7.60
N ALA A 110 -6.95 -0.85 -8.32
CA ALA A 110 -8.08 -1.57 -7.76
C ALA A 110 -7.66 -3.03 -7.54
N ILE A 111 -7.80 -3.53 -6.31
CA ILE A 111 -7.31 -4.83 -5.87
C ILE A 111 -8.49 -5.71 -5.46
N THR A 112 -8.45 -6.97 -5.86
CA THR A 112 -9.35 -8.01 -5.39
C THR A 112 -8.53 -9.14 -4.77
N LEU A 113 -8.67 -9.33 -3.45
CA LEU A 113 -8.00 -10.37 -2.69
C LEU A 113 -8.69 -11.72 -2.95
N ALA A 114 -7.90 -12.78 -3.21
CA ALA A 114 -8.40 -14.13 -3.37
C ALA A 114 -9.04 -14.65 -2.07
N GLU A 115 -9.87 -15.71 -2.17
CA GLU A 115 -10.58 -16.29 -1.02
C GLU A 115 -9.62 -16.88 0.01
N ASP A 116 -8.55 -17.49 -0.45
CA ASP A 116 -7.50 -18.08 0.40
C ASP A 116 -6.57 -17.02 1.02
N MET A 117 -6.74 -15.74 0.67
CA MET A 117 -5.94 -14.60 1.13
C MET A 117 -4.43 -14.71 0.82
N LYS A 118 -4.05 -15.61 -0.09
CA LYS A 118 -2.64 -15.85 -0.46
C LYS A 118 -2.23 -15.13 -1.74
N SER A 119 -3.20 -14.69 -2.54
CA SER A 119 -2.95 -13.92 -3.77
C SER A 119 -3.97 -12.81 -3.94
N TYR A 120 -3.66 -11.85 -4.79
CA TYR A 120 -4.63 -10.86 -5.27
C TYR A 120 -4.39 -10.55 -6.74
N ASP A 121 -5.48 -10.17 -7.41
CA ASP A 121 -5.43 -9.57 -8.74
C ASP A 121 -5.72 -8.08 -8.65
N ALA A 122 -5.16 -7.33 -9.60
CA ALA A 122 -5.30 -5.89 -9.64
C ALA A 122 -5.46 -5.36 -11.07
N THR A 123 -6.20 -4.26 -11.19
CA THR A 123 -6.16 -3.38 -12.35
C THR A 123 -5.47 -2.08 -11.99
N VAL A 124 -4.57 -1.63 -12.86
CA VAL A 124 -3.69 -0.49 -12.61
C VAL A 124 -3.88 0.55 -13.70
N GLU A 125 -4.09 1.79 -13.29
CA GLU A 125 -3.95 2.98 -14.12
C GLU A 125 -2.69 3.73 -13.70
N ARG A 126 -1.81 4.03 -14.66
CA ARG A 126 -0.59 4.79 -14.43
C ARG A 126 -0.69 6.14 -15.12
N ILE A 127 -0.41 7.20 -14.37
CA ILE A 127 -0.36 8.57 -14.84
C ILE A 127 1.10 9.01 -14.81
N ILE A 128 1.64 9.36 -15.96
CA ILE A 128 3.02 9.85 -16.13
C ILE A 128 2.98 11.37 -16.15
N MET A 129 3.83 12.00 -15.36
CA MET A 129 3.94 13.44 -15.23
C MET A 129 5.40 13.88 -15.46
N ASP A 130 5.57 15.10 -15.98
CA ASP A 130 6.89 15.73 -16.09
C ASP A 130 7.41 16.22 -14.72
N THR A 131 8.59 16.82 -14.72
CA THR A 131 9.24 17.35 -13.51
C THR A 131 8.50 18.52 -12.86
N SER A 132 7.56 19.16 -13.58
CA SER A 132 6.67 20.20 -13.04
C SER A 132 5.36 19.66 -12.47
N GLY A 133 5.09 18.35 -12.63
CA GLY A 133 3.85 17.70 -12.20
C GLY A 133 2.72 17.77 -13.23
N ARG A 134 2.99 18.24 -14.47
CA ARG A 134 2.01 18.25 -15.55
C ARG A 134 1.83 16.83 -16.09
N GLU A 135 0.60 16.39 -16.25
CA GLU A 135 0.27 15.09 -16.84
C GLU A 135 0.67 15.03 -18.32
N LEU A 136 1.46 14.02 -18.66
CA LEU A 136 1.90 13.76 -20.04
C LEU A 136 1.12 12.61 -20.67
N GLN A 137 0.81 11.56 -19.90
CA GLN A 137 0.19 10.35 -20.41
C GLN A 137 -0.57 9.61 -19.31
N VAL A 138 -1.67 8.96 -19.70
CA VAL A 138 -2.41 8.00 -18.88
C VAL A 138 -2.34 6.63 -19.58
N ILE A 139 -1.91 5.61 -18.85
CA ILE A 139 -1.85 4.23 -19.33
C ILE A 139 -2.85 3.42 -18.50
N SER A 140 -3.89 2.90 -19.14
CA SER A 140 -4.90 2.05 -18.55
C SER A 140 -4.77 0.60 -19.04
N GLY A 141 -5.46 -0.35 -18.38
CA GLY A 141 -5.46 -1.76 -18.79
C GLY A 141 -4.21 -2.54 -18.36
N ILE A 142 -3.38 -1.98 -17.51
CA ILE A 142 -2.30 -2.70 -16.85
C ILE A 142 -2.93 -3.66 -15.84
N ARG A 143 -2.47 -4.92 -15.81
CA ARG A 143 -2.90 -5.93 -14.86
C ARG A 143 -1.81 -6.21 -13.84
N GLY A 144 -2.18 -6.41 -12.60
CA GLY A 144 -1.31 -6.85 -11.51
C GLY A 144 -1.74 -8.22 -11.00
N HIS A 145 -0.77 -9.03 -10.61
CA HIS A 145 -0.97 -10.25 -9.83
C HIS A 145 0.09 -10.31 -8.74
N SER A 146 -0.29 -10.69 -7.53
CA SER A 146 0.66 -10.76 -6.43
C SER A 146 0.37 -11.94 -5.53
N VAL A 147 1.44 -12.52 -4.99
CA VAL A 147 1.39 -13.63 -4.05
C VAL A 147 1.94 -13.16 -2.71
N ARG A 148 1.28 -13.53 -1.62
CA ARG A 148 1.74 -13.20 -0.27
C ARG A 148 3.08 -13.86 0.01
N MET A 149 4.05 -13.08 0.48
CA MET A 149 5.35 -13.60 0.88
C MET A 149 5.17 -14.55 2.08
N PRO A 150 5.61 -15.83 1.98
CA PRO A 150 5.52 -16.76 3.09
C PRO A 150 6.53 -16.39 4.19
N VAL A 151 6.19 -16.73 5.43
CA VAL A 151 7.18 -16.75 6.52
C VAL A 151 7.91 -18.07 6.45
N GLU A 152 9.21 -18.05 6.19
CA GLU A 152 10.05 -19.23 6.26
C GLU A 152 10.43 -19.44 7.73
N THR A 153 9.95 -20.57 8.31
CA THR A 153 10.44 -21.02 9.60
C THR A 153 11.79 -21.69 9.39
N GLN A 154 12.84 -21.19 10.06
CA GLN A 154 14.10 -21.94 10.12
C GLN A 154 13.80 -23.37 10.57
N GLN A 155 14.18 -24.36 9.78
CA GLN A 155 14.28 -25.71 10.31
C GLN A 155 15.16 -25.65 11.54
N SER A 156 14.74 -26.33 12.62
CA SER A 156 15.47 -26.36 13.89
C SER A 156 16.97 -26.48 13.64
N PRO A 157 17.81 -25.72 14.36
CA PRO A 157 19.26 -25.81 14.18
C PRO A 157 19.65 -27.27 14.17
N VAL A 158 20.42 -27.69 13.18
CA VAL A 158 21.04 -29.02 13.16
C VAL A 158 21.73 -29.15 14.50
N GLU A 159 21.29 -30.13 15.31
CA GLU A 159 21.90 -30.42 16.60
C GLU A 159 23.41 -30.55 16.35
N PRO A 160 24.26 -29.77 17.02
CA PRO A 160 25.71 -29.85 16.75
C PRO A 160 26.14 -31.29 16.95
N GLU A 161 26.76 -31.88 15.93
CA GLU A 161 27.30 -33.23 16.01
C GLU A 161 28.08 -33.36 17.32
N ARG A 162 27.67 -34.33 18.17
CA ARG A 162 28.38 -34.60 19.40
C ARG A 162 29.86 -34.87 19.04
N PRO A 163 30.81 -34.22 19.73
CA PRO A 163 32.20 -34.44 19.43
C PRO A 163 32.51 -35.94 19.54
N PHE A 164 33.12 -36.47 18.50
CA PHE A 164 33.55 -37.86 18.42
C PHE A 164 34.47 -38.12 19.61
N THR A 165 34.01 -38.92 20.58
CA THR A 165 34.84 -39.39 21.72
C THR A 165 35.51 -40.68 21.22
N PRO A 166 36.84 -40.70 20.98
CA PRO A 166 37.51 -41.92 20.62
C PRO A 166 37.45 -42.92 21.79
N SER A 167 36.88 -44.10 21.57
CA SER A 167 36.93 -45.18 22.53
C SER A 167 38.37 -45.64 22.68
N LEU A 168 39.01 -45.30 23.79
CA LEU A 168 40.27 -45.91 24.19
C LEU A 168 40.01 -47.35 24.58
N ASN A 169 40.20 -48.30 23.65
CA ASN A 169 40.30 -49.71 23.96
C ASN A 169 41.62 -49.94 24.76
N ARG A 170 41.47 -50.39 26.00
CA ARG A 170 42.55 -50.98 26.80
C ARG A 170 42.66 -52.46 26.46
#